data_911328d59d5c592c1d30d2539d01165c
#
_entry.id   911328d59d5c592c1d30d2539d01165c
#
_cell.length_a   1.000
_cell.length_b   1.000
_cell.length_c   1.000
_cell.angle_alpha   90.00
_cell.angle_beta   90.00
_cell.angle_gamma   90.00
#
_symmetry.space_group_name_H-M   'P 1'
#
loop_
_entity.id
_entity.type
_entity.pdbx_description
1 polymer ?
#
loop_
_entity_poly.entity_id
_entity_poly.type
_entity_poly.pdbx_seq_one_letter_code
_entity_poly.pdbx_strand_id
1 'polypeptide(L)'
;MTQFGTVTFPEYSGVRCLMMPYIRGVPDSIPDEYASYRDIVAAIYLTKGDIGYLTIDESPALKGAPHRGARAKFGRALHTEGGLRPNSGMLGWGGSGWGSATNVLLEPDVQVLLANNVSGSCALWDAVHTNTSFDGDIGDQAGLYPYEDAVLMQAGEVHVIGILTPHESLPVQADIDRQFLRIVGSGVHGREPYFTVNPLMKVA
;
A
#
# COMPACT_ATOMS: atom_id res chain seq x y z
N MET A 1 5.31 -8.80 -10.28
CA MET A 1 5.52 -8.70 -8.81
C MET A 1 6.92 -9.21 -8.46
N THR A 2 7.63 -8.57 -7.52
CA THR A 2 9.00 -8.97 -7.15
C THR A 2 9.20 -8.83 -5.64
N GLN A 3 9.78 -9.83 -5.01
CA GLN A 3 10.29 -9.69 -3.64
C GLN A 3 11.57 -8.87 -3.68
N PHE A 4 11.57 -7.73 -2.98
CA PHE A 4 12.68 -6.77 -3.00
C PHE A 4 13.73 -7.07 -1.92
N GLY A 5 13.30 -7.58 -0.77
CA GLY A 5 14.18 -7.84 0.37
C GLY A 5 13.39 -8.09 1.65
N THR A 6 14.03 -7.88 2.78
CA THR A 6 13.44 -8.01 4.10
C THR A 6 13.75 -6.81 4.98
N VAL A 7 12.85 -6.48 5.89
CA VAL A 7 13.00 -5.44 6.91
C VAL A 7 12.65 -5.97 8.29
N THR A 8 13.22 -5.37 9.31
CA THR A 8 12.82 -5.59 10.69
C THR A 8 11.96 -4.43 11.14
N PHE A 9 10.72 -4.70 11.50
CA PHE A 9 9.82 -3.67 12.03
C PHE A 9 10.32 -3.18 13.40
N PRO A 10 10.14 -1.88 13.72
CA PRO A 10 10.44 -1.35 15.05
C PRO A 10 9.51 -1.94 16.11
N GLU A 11 9.76 -1.63 17.38
CA GLU A 11 8.81 -1.93 18.43
C GLU A 11 7.46 -1.26 18.15
N TYR A 12 6.38 -2.00 18.37
CA TYR A 12 5.03 -1.50 18.16
C TYR A 12 4.74 -0.33 19.10
N SER A 13 4.24 0.76 18.55
CA SER A 13 3.95 2.02 19.25
C SER A 13 2.55 2.56 18.98
N GLY A 14 1.81 1.94 18.05
CA GLY A 14 0.48 2.37 17.66
C GLY A 14 0.46 3.57 16.72
N VAL A 15 1.59 3.92 16.10
CA VAL A 15 1.66 5.06 15.17
C VAL A 15 0.96 4.76 13.85
N ARG A 16 0.34 5.79 13.31
CA ARG A 16 -0.39 5.69 12.05
C ARG A 16 -0.22 6.93 11.20
N CYS A 17 0.11 6.76 9.94
CA CYS A 17 -0.03 7.79 8.92
C CYS A 17 -0.59 7.19 7.64
N LEU A 18 -1.30 7.98 6.88
CA LEU A 18 -1.90 7.57 5.62
C LEU A 18 -1.39 8.44 4.49
N MET A 19 -0.69 7.85 3.54
CA MET A 19 -0.20 8.52 2.33
C MET A 19 0.49 9.85 2.62
N MET A 20 1.26 9.91 3.68
CA MET A 20 2.01 11.10 4.07
C MET A 20 3.12 11.36 3.04
N PRO A 21 3.18 12.55 2.42
CA PRO A 21 4.27 12.88 1.49
C PRO A 21 5.60 12.97 2.24
N TYR A 22 6.68 12.47 1.62
CA TYR A 22 8.04 12.57 2.12
C TYR A 22 9.03 12.59 0.93
N ILE A 23 10.29 13.00 1.17
CA ILE A 23 11.33 12.97 0.12
C ILE A 23 12.04 11.63 0.16
N ARG A 24 11.91 10.84 -0.90
CA ARG A 24 12.51 9.51 -0.98
C ARG A 24 14.03 9.56 -0.85
N GLY A 25 14.57 8.69 0.01
CA GLY A 25 16.00 8.65 0.31
C GLY A 25 16.50 9.79 1.20
N VAL A 26 15.59 10.57 1.81
CA VAL A 26 15.89 11.61 2.81
C VAL A 26 15.12 11.30 4.09
N PRO A 27 15.67 10.47 5.01
CA PRO A 27 15.00 10.07 6.25
C PRO A 27 14.52 11.25 7.10
N ASP A 28 15.28 12.35 7.13
CA ASP A 28 14.96 13.56 7.88
C ASP A 28 13.72 14.31 7.33
N SER A 29 13.22 13.92 6.17
CA SER A 29 11.92 14.42 5.67
C SER A 29 10.72 13.72 6.31
N ILE A 30 10.95 12.70 7.14
CA ILE A 30 9.92 11.97 7.90
C ILE A 30 9.86 12.58 9.29
N PRO A 31 8.70 13.06 9.78
CA PRO A 31 8.55 13.66 11.10
C PRO A 31 9.00 12.75 12.25
N ASP A 32 9.39 13.35 13.37
CA ASP A 32 9.89 12.62 14.55
C ASP A 32 8.86 11.63 15.14
N GLU A 33 7.59 11.90 14.97
CA GLU A 33 6.50 10.98 15.33
C GLU A 33 6.65 9.59 14.69
N TYR A 34 7.28 9.53 13.50
CA TYR A 34 7.52 8.30 12.74
C TYR A 34 9.00 7.94 12.62
N ALA A 35 9.85 8.48 13.49
CA ALA A 35 11.31 8.33 13.41
C ALA A 35 11.76 6.87 13.45
N SER A 36 11.04 5.99 14.16
CA SER A 36 11.33 4.55 14.24
C SER A 36 11.26 3.84 12.87
N TYR A 37 10.58 4.44 11.88
CA TYR A 37 10.47 3.91 10.52
C TYR A 37 11.50 4.47 9.54
N ARG A 38 12.28 5.47 9.92
CA ARG A 38 13.23 6.15 9.01
C ARG A 38 14.23 5.19 8.38
N ASP A 39 14.81 4.29 9.17
CA ASP A 39 15.80 3.33 8.67
C ASP A 39 15.19 2.31 7.71
N ILE A 40 13.97 1.82 8.01
CA ILE A 40 13.26 0.91 7.10
C ILE A 40 12.96 1.62 5.78
N VAL A 41 12.40 2.82 5.84
CA VAL A 41 12.04 3.60 4.64
C VAL A 41 13.30 3.95 3.83
N ALA A 42 14.42 4.26 4.50
CA ALA A 42 15.68 4.51 3.83
C ALA A 42 16.26 3.27 3.14
N ALA A 43 16.05 2.08 3.70
CA ALA A 43 16.56 0.83 3.15
C ALA A 43 15.79 0.34 1.91
N ILE A 44 14.52 0.73 1.74
CA ILE A 44 13.62 0.20 0.71
C ILE A 44 13.21 1.24 -0.35
N TYR A 45 13.94 2.32 -0.51
CA TYR A 45 13.64 3.28 -1.57
C TYR A 45 14.21 2.83 -2.93
N LEU A 46 13.48 3.14 -4.01
CA LEU A 46 13.89 2.80 -5.37
C LEU A 46 14.61 3.95 -6.09
N THR A 47 14.28 5.19 -5.77
CA THR A 47 14.91 6.41 -6.33
C THR A 47 14.98 7.50 -5.28
N LYS A 48 16.01 8.38 -5.36
CA LYS A 48 16.17 9.51 -4.45
C LYS A 48 15.56 10.79 -5.01
N GLY A 49 15.13 11.65 -4.10
CA GLY A 49 14.82 13.06 -4.39
C GLY A 49 13.39 13.33 -4.82
N ASP A 50 12.65 12.32 -5.27
CA ASP A 50 11.25 12.49 -5.62
C ASP A 50 10.34 12.40 -4.39
N ILE A 51 9.14 12.93 -4.51
CA ILE A 51 8.12 12.77 -3.48
C ILE A 51 7.55 11.35 -3.55
N GLY A 52 7.63 10.64 -2.45
CA GLY A 52 6.92 9.40 -2.20
C GLY A 52 5.82 9.60 -1.16
N TYR A 53 4.96 8.61 -1.04
CA TYR A 53 3.87 8.62 -0.06
C TYR A 53 3.98 7.44 0.87
N LEU A 54 4.08 7.73 2.16
CA LEU A 54 4.25 6.76 3.23
C LEU A 54 2.92 6.47 3.92
N THR A 55 2.58 5.20 4.05
CA THR A 55 1.53 4.73 4.95
C THR A 55 2.14 3.81 5.98
N ILE A 56 1.93 4.13 7.25
CA ILE A 56 2.20 3.27 8.39
C ILE A 56 0.85 3.00 9.05
N ASP A 57 0.54 1.76 9.33
CA ASP A 57 -0.67 1.39 10.04
C ASP A 57 -0.32 0.37 11.13
N GLU A 58 -0.07 0.88 12.32
CA GLU A 58 0.08 0.08 13.52
C GLU A 58 -1.25 0.00 14.25
N SER A 59 -1.88 -1.13 14.22
CA SER A 59 -3.14 -1.34 14.94
C SER A 59 -3.37 -2.80 15.29
N PRO A 60 -4.13 -3.08 16.36
CA PRO A 60 -4.51 -4.44 16.71
C PRO A 60 -5.31 -5.10 15.59
N ALA A 61 -5.00 -6.34 15.29
CA ALA A 61 -5.81 -7.21 14.46
C ALA A 61 -6.36 -8.35 15.30
N LEU A 62 -7.67 -8.57 15.26
CA LEU A 62 -8.33 -9.64 16.02
C LEU A 62 -8.31 -10.94 15.24
N LYS A 63 -8.17 -12.05 15.92
CA LYS A 63 -8.24 -13.39 15.33
C LYS A 63 -9.46 -13.53 14.42
N GLY A 64 -9.25 -14.02 13.23
CA GLY A 64 -10.29 -14.23 12.23
C GLY A 64 -10.72 -12.97 11.48
N ALA A 65 -10.13 -11.80 11.77
CA ALA A 65 -10.40 -10.57 11.06
C ALA A 65 -9.18 -10.12 10.24
N PRO A 66 -9.37 -9.53 9.04
CA PRO A 66 -8.29 -8.87 8.34
C PRO A 66 -7.94 -7.55 9.05
N HIS A 67 -6.67 -7.20 9.07
CA HIS A 67 -6.21 -5.97 9.73
C HIS A 67 -6.80 -4.71 9.11
N ARG A 68 -6.77 -4.60 7.81
CA ARG A 68 -7.40 -3.50 7.09
C ARG A 68 -8.77 -3.98 6.65
N GLY A 69 -9.74 -3.54 7.43
CA GLY A 69 -11.14 -3.89 7.23
C GLY A 69 -11.55 -3.59 5.81
N ALA A 70 -11.66 -4.63 5.12
CA ALA A 70 -12.12 -4.67 3.79
C ALA A 70 -13.37 -3.84 3.61
N ARG A 71 -13.35 -3.03 2.62
CA ARG A 71 -14.56 -2.65 1.92
C ARG A 71 -15.00 -3.86 1.10
N ALA A 72 -15.24 -4.98 1.79
CA ALA A 72 -15.63 -6.23 1.15
C ALA A 72 -17.06 -6.11 0.65
N LYS A 73 -17.27 -5.37 -0.44
CA LYS A 73 -18.59 -5.31 -1.10
C LYS A 73 -19.09 -6.71 -1.50
N PHE A 74 -18.16 -7.63 -1.70
CA PHE A 74 -18.42 -8.96 -2.25
C PHE A 74 -17.84 -10.11 -1.40
N GLY A 75 -17.64 -9.89 -0.11
CA GLY A 75 -17.18 -10.91 0.84
C GLY A 75 -15.67 -11.13 0.88
N ARG A 76 -14.90 -10.57 -0.07
CA ARG A 76 -13.43 -10.56 -0.08
C ARG A 76 -12.91 -9.13 -0.17
N ALA A 77 -11.78 -8.89 0.49
CA ALA A 77 -11.07 -7.62 0.47
C ALA A 77 -10.15 -7.45 -0.74
N LEU A 78 -10.34 -8.25 -1.77
CA LEU A 78 -9.52 -8.27 -2.97
C LEU A 78 -9.63 -6.95 -3.72
N HIS A 79 -8.51 -6.30 -3.97
CA HIS A 79 -8.47 -5.01 -4.63
C HIS A 79 -7.16 -4.78 -5.37
N THR A 80 -7.15 -3.74 -6.19
CA THR A 80 -5.96 -3.10 -6.74
C THR A 80 -5.80 -1.72 -6.13
N GLU A 81 -4.60 -1.16 -6.11
CA GLU A 81 -4.37 0.19 -5.58
C GLU A 81 -4.95 1.27 -6.51
N GLY A 82 -5.10 1.00 -7.77
CA GLY A 82 -5.68 1.90 -8.77
C GLY A 82 -6.96 1.36 -9.37
N GLY A 83 -7.80 2.25 -9.89
CA GLY A 83 -9.02 1.92 -10.61
C GLY A 83 -9.18 2.72 -11.89
N LEU A 84 -9.92 2.19 -12.87
CA LEU A 84 -10.24 2.89 -14.10
C LEU A 84 -11.23 4.03 -13.84
N ARG A 85 -10.88 5.24 -14.26
CA ARG A 85 -11.84 6.35 -14.25
C ARG A 85 -12.81 6.22 -15.41
N PRO A 86 -14.10 6.24 -15.16
CA PRO A 86 -15.10 6.23 -16.23
C PRO A 86 -14.84 7.36 -17.24
N ASN A 87 -14.87 7.03 -18.51
CA ASN A 87 -14.79 7.97 -19.66
C ASN A 87 -13.45 8.69 -19.89
N SER A 88 -12.39 8.38 -19.17
CA SER A 88 -11.10 9.07 -19.37
C SER A 88 -9.98 8.16 -19.86
N GLY A 89 -10.14 6.84 -19.79
CA GLY A 89 -9.06 5.89 -20.04
C GLY A 89 -7.90 6.00 -19.05
N MET A 90 -8.03 6.86 -18.03
CA MET A 90 -7.01 7.11 -17.02
C MET A 90 -7.29 6.28 -15.78
N LEU A 91 -6.24 5.74 -15.19
CA LEU A 91 -6.32 5.07 -13.90
C LEU A 91 -6.35 6.09 -12.78
N GLY A 92 -7.28 5.92 -11.83
CA GLY A 92 -7.32 6.64 -10.58
C GLY A 92 -6.55 5.87 -9.50
N TRP A 93 -6.05 6.56 -8.52
CA TRP A 93 -5.45 5.97 -7.33
C TRP A 93 -6.46 5.94 -6.18
N GLY A 94 -6.58 4.77 -5.53
CA GLY A 94 -7.21 4.63 -4.21
C GLY A 94 -8.62 5.19 -4.04
N GLY A 95 -9.48 5.07 -5.04
CA GLY A 95 -10.83 5.61 -4.97
C GLY A 95 -10.90 7.13 -5.07
N SER A 96 -11.97 7.72 -4.57
CA SER A 96 -12.27 9.15 -4.74
C SER A 96 -11.30 10.11 -4.02
N GLY A 97 -10.52 9.62 -3.06
CA GLY A 97 -9.62 10.44 -2.24
C GLY A 97 -8.24 10.67 -2.85
N TRP A 98 -7.81 9.84 -3.80
CA TRP A 98 -6.47 9.88 -4.37
C TRP A 98 -6.58 10.23 -5.85
N GLY A 99 -6.01 11.36 -6.21
CA GLY A 99 -5.93 11.74 -7.60
C GLY A 99 -4.61 11.25 -8.18
N SER A 100 -4.66 10.43 -9.22
CA SER A 100 -3.56 10.35 -10.16
C SER A 100 -4.08 10.82 -11.51
N ALA A 101 -3.36 11.75 -12.12
CA ALA A 101 -3.56 12.12 -13.51
C ALA A 101 -2.72 11.25 -14.45
N THR A 102 -1.92 10.33 -13.90
CA THR A 102 -0.99 9.52 -14.68
C THR A 102 -1.75 8.44 -15.44
N ASN A 103 -1.45 8.37 -16.71
CA ASN A 103 -1.82 7.22 -17.54
C ASN A 103 -0.90 6.05 -17.16
N VAL A 104 -1.33 5.23 -16.23
CA VAL A 104 -0.54 4.12 -15.68
C VAL A 104 -0.16 3.08 -16.73
N LEU A 105 -0.89 3.05 -17.86
CA LEU A 105 -0.50 2.22 -19.01
C LEU A 105 0.75 2.79 -19.72
N LEU A 106 1.03 4.09 -19.55
CA LEU A 106 2.19 4.78 -20.12
C LEU A 106 3.31 5.01 -19.11
N GLU A 107 3.03 4.89 -17.81
CA GLU A 107 4.00 5.05 -16.74
C GLU A 107 4.00 3.79 -15.86
N PRO A 108 4.65 2.71 -16.31
CA PRO A 108 4.75 1.47 -15.54
C PRO A 108 5.53 1.61 -14.22
N ASP A 109 6.10 2.79 -13.95
CA ASP A 109 7.03 3.03 -12.86
C ASP A 109 6.37 3.43 -11.54
N VAL A 110 5.03 3.55 -11.47
CA VAL A 110 4.37 3.71 -10.17
C VAL A 110 4.40 2.38 -9.43
N GLN A 111 5.44 2.23 -8.65
CA GLN A 111 5.64 1.04 -7.84
C GLN A 111 5.09 1.27 -6.43
N VAL A 112 4.50 0.22 -5.90
CA VAL A 112 4.04 0.17 -4.52
C VAL A 112 4.87 -0.88 -3.79
N LEU A 113 5.52 -0.46 -2.72
CA LEU A 113 6.22 -1.37 -1.83
C LEU A 113 5.33 -1.65 -0.64
N LEU A 114 5.15 -2.93 -0.35
CA LEU A 114 4.36 -3.42 0.77
C LEU A 114 5.24 -4.26 1.70
N ALA A 115 5.07 -4.07 3.00
CA ALA A 115 5.62 -4.94 4.03
C ALA A 115 4.67 -5.04 5.23
N ASN A 116 4.76 -6.12 5.99
CA ASN A 116 4.04 -6.28 7.25
C ASN A 116 4.81 -7.21 8.21
N ASN A 117 4.45 -7.16 9.50
CA ASN A 117 5.12 -7.95 10.54
C ASN A 117 4.45 -9.30 10.83
N VAL A 118 3.40 -9.70 10.07
CA VAL A 118 2.64 -10.94 10.33
C VAL A 118 2.58 -11.81 9.09
N SER A 119 3.26 -12.96 9.12
CA SER A 119 3.25 -13.94 8.03
C SER A 119 1.83 -14.38 7.66
N GLY A 120 1.55 -14.50 6.37
CA GLY A 120 0.28 -14.99 5.83
C GLY A 120 -0.90 -14.04 5.99
N SER A 121 -0.67 -12.78 6.40
CA SER A 121 -1.75 -11.79 6.60
C SER A 121 -2.02 -10.91 5.37
N CYS A 122 -1.31 -11.16 4.28
CA CYS A 122 -1.52 -10.50 2.98
C CYS A 122 -1.27 -11.49 1.85
N ALA A 123 -2.17 -11.54 0.88
CA ALA A 123 -2.05 -12.31 -0.35
C ALA A 123 -1.83 -11.37 -1.54
N LEU A 124 -0.94 -11.77 -2.44
CA LEU A 124 -0.61 -11.07 -3.68
C LEU A 124 -0.73 -12.04 -4.85
N TRP A 125 -1.23 -11.58 -5.99
CA TRP A 125 -1.25 -12.35 -7.24
C TRP A 125 -0.36 -11.69 -8.28
N ASP A 126 0.53 -12.48 -8.90
CA ASP A 126 1.43 -11.99 -9.96
C ASP A 126 0.67 -11.79 -11.28
N ALA A 127 -0.22 -10.82 -11.26
CA ALA A 127 -1.11 -10.49 -12.36
C ALA A 127 -1.29 -8.96 -12.48
N VAL A 128 -1.76 -8.54 -13.65
CA VAL A 128 -2.21 -7.16 -13.91
C VAL A 128 -3.69 -7.21 -14.20
N HIS A 129 -4.49 -6.61 -13.32
CA HIS A 129 -5.94 -6.56 -13.46
C HIS A 129 -6.38 -5.22 -14.05
N THR A 130 -6.77 -5.22 -15.32
CA THR A 130 -7.14 -3.99 -16.06
C THR A 130 -8.62 -3.63 -15.99
N ASN A 131 -9.48 -4.58 -15.64
CA ASN A 131 -10.93 -4.35 -15.50
C ASN A 131 -11.28 -4.04 -14.04
N THR A 132 -10.83 -2.91 -13.54
CA THR A 132 -11.05 -2.50 -12.15
C THR A 132 -12.23 -1.55 -12.03
N SER A 133 -12.92 -1.59 -10.88
CA SER A 133 -13.83 -0.51 -10.49
C SER A 133 -13.04 0.78 -10.22
N PHE A 134 -13.74 1.91 -10.17
CA PHE A 134 -13.11 3.22 -9.91
C PHE A 134 -12.31 3.27 -8.59
N ASP A 135 -12.74 2.52 -7.59
CA ASP A 135 -12.12 2.44 -6.26
C ASP A 135 -11.13 1.27 -6.11
N GLY A 136 -10.89 0.52 -7.20
CA GLY A 136 -9.98 -0.63 -7.21
C GLY A 136 -10.56 -1.89 -6.59
N ASP A 137 -11.79 -1.88 -6.07
CA ASP A 137 -12.44 -3.08 -5.53
C ASP A 137 -12.77 -4.06 -6.67
N ILE A 138 -12.20 -5.26 -6.59
CA ILE A 138 -12.41 -6.35 -7.56
C ILE A 138 -12.90 -7.63 -6.87
N GLY A 139 -13.53 -7.50 -5.70
CA GLY A 139 -14.05 -8.63 -4.94
C GLY A 139 -15.12 -9.45 -5.66
N ASP A 140 -15.88 -8.82 -6.58
CA ASP A 140 -16.83 -9.51 -7.47
C ASP A 140 -16.15 -10.43 -8.50
N GLN A 141 -14.85 -10.25 -8.73
CA GLN A 141 -14.03 -11.03 -9.64
C GLN A 141 -13.08 -11.99 -8.91
N ALA A 142 -13.34 -12.25 -7.63
CA ALA A 142 -12.51 -13.08 -6.76
C ALA A 142 -12.28 -14.51 -7.31
N GLY A 143 -13.18 -15.03 -8.14
CA GLY A 143 -13.02 -16.31 -8.81
C GLY A 143 -11.83 -16.37 -9.79
N LEU A 144 -11.32 -15.22 -10.24
CA LEU A 144 -10.12 -15.16 -11.09
C LEU A 144 -8.81 -15.27 -10.28
N TYR A 145 -8.90 -15.17 -8.94
CA TYR A 145 -7.76 -15.10 -8.03
C TYR A 145 -7.91 -16.12 -6.90
N PRO A 146 -7.78 -17.43 -7.20
CA PRO A 146 -7.82 -18.48 -6.19
C PRO A 146 -6.59 -18.38 -5.26
N TYR A 147 -6.75 -18.77 -4.00
CA TYR A 147 -5.67 -18.64 -3.00
C TYR A 147 -4.48 -19.57 -3.25
N GLU A 148 -4.67 -20.67 -3.95
CA GLU A 148 -3.60 -21.57 -4.38
C GLU A 148 -2.58 -20.92 -5.31
N ASP A 149 -2.97 -19.86 -6.02
CA ASP A 149 -2.09 -19.09 -6.90
C ASP A 149 -1.48 -17.86 -6.22
N ALA A 150 -1.86 -17.59 -4.98
CA ALA A 150 -1.41 -16.42 -4.26
C ALA A 150 -0.01 -16.61 -3.65
N VAL A 151 0.78 -15.56 -3.68
CA VAL A 151 1.96 -15.43 -2.83
C VAL A 151 1.52 -14.85 -1.48
N LEU A 152 1.71 -15.62 -0.41
CA LEU A 152 1.46 -15.17 0.95
C LEU A 152 2.71 -14.48 1.49
N MET A 153 2.62 -13.18 1.75
CA MET A 153 3.74 -12.41 2.29
C MET A 153 4.16 -12.94 3.66
N GLN A 154 5.47 -13.11 3.86
CA GLN A 154 6.02 -13.43 5.17
C GLN A 154 6.32 -12.17 5.97
N ALA A 155 6.42 -12.31 7.29
CA ALA A 155 6.77 -11.19 8.17
C ALA A 155 8.10 -10.57 7.76
N GLY A 156 8.12 -9.26 7.60
CA GLY A 156 9.29 -8.50 7.19
C GLY A 156 9.63 -8.55 5.70
N GLU A 157 9.00 -9.40 4.89
CA GLU A 157 9.22 -9.35 3.45
C GLU A 157 8.70 -8.05 2.84
N VAL A 158 9.51 -7.48 1.95
CA VAL A 158 9.14 -6.31 1.14
C VAL A 158 8.83 -6.78 -0.27
N HIS A 159 7.61 -6.54 -0.71
CA HIS A 159 7.18 -6.83 -2.08
C HIS A 159 6.96 -5.55 -2.87
N VAL A 160 7.46 -5.53 -4.09
CA VAL A 160 7.18 -4.49 -5.09
C VAL A 160 6.06 -4.98 -5.98
N ILE A 161 4.98 -4.22 -6.02
CA ILE A 161 3.82 -4.47 -6.88
C ILE A 161 3.53 -3.26 -7.76
N GLY A 162 2.84 -3.51 -8.86
CA GLY A 162 2.21 -2.44 -9.64
C GLY A 162 0.88 -2.03 -9.03
N ILE A 163 0.39 -0.85 -9.40
CA ILE A 163 -0.90 -0.35 -8.89
C ILE A 163 -2.11 -1.18 -9.34
N LEU A 164 -1.96 -2.00 -10.38
CA LEU A 164 -2.98 -2.93 -10.88
C LEU A 164 -2.74 -4.38 -10.42
N THR A 165 -1.79 -4.61 -9.54
CA THR A 165 -1.57 -5.94 -8.98
C THR A 165 -2.66 -6.28 -7.97
N PRO A 166 -3.41 -7.37 -8.15
CA PRO A 166 -4.42 -7.81 -7.19
C PRO A 166 -3.78 -8.19 -5.86
N HIS A 167 -4.36 -7.73 -4.77
CA HIS A 167 -3.90 -8.08 -3.43
C HIS A 167 -5.03 -7.99 -2.40
N GLU A 168 -4.82 -8.65 -1.26
CA GLU A 168 -5.84 -8.78 -0.23
C GLU A 168 -5.23 -8.88 1.17
N SER A 169 -5.82 -8.17 2.12
CA SER A 169 -5.52 -8.37 3.54
C SER A 169 -6.29 -9.58 4.06
N LEU A 170 -5.60 -10.58 4.59
CA LEU A 170 -6.18 -11.83 5.06
C LEU A 170 -6.44 -11.81 6.57
N PRO A 171 -7.40 -12.62 7.05
CA PRO A 171 -7.64 -12.81 8.48
C PRO A 171 -6.40 -13.34 9.21
N VAL A 172 -6.08 -12.73 10.36
CA VAL A 172 -4.99 -13.18 11.22
C VAL A 172 -5.39 -14.40 12.05
N GLN A 173 -4.42 -15.25 12.42
CA GLN A 173 -4.67 -16.51 13.13
C GLN A 173 -4.75 -16.35 14.66
N ALA A 174 -4.33 -15.21 15.19
CA ALA A 174 -4.38 -14.84 16.60
C ALA A 174 -4.59 -13.33 16.73
N ASP A 175 -5.01 -12.88 17.91
CA ASP A 175 -4.97 -11.46 18.25
C ASP A 175 -3.51 -11.01 18.25
N ILE A 176 -3.20 -9.93 17.51
CA ILE A 176 -1.84 -9.49 17.32
C ILE A 176 -1.77 -7.99 17.03
N ASP A 177 -0.72 -7.34 17.53
CA ASP A 177 -0.36 -5.99 17.15
C ASP A 177 0.31 -6.00 15.78
N ARG A 178 -0.49 -5.69 14.76
CA ARG A 178 -0.02 -5.73 13.38
C ARG A 178 0.55 -4.38 12.96
N GLN A 179 1.69 -4.45 12.27
CA GLN A 179 2.32 -3.31 11.63
C GLN A 179 2.29 -3.52 10.11
N PHE A 180 1.83 -2.52 9.39
CA PHE A 180 1.79 -2.51 7.93
C PHE A 180 2.50 -1.26 7.41
N LEU A 181 3.33 -1.46 6.40
CA LEU A 181 4.06 -0.41 5.71
C LEU A 181 3.71 -0.44 4.23
N ARG A 182 3.39 0.73 3.67
CA ARG A 182 3.24 0.92 2.24
C ARG A 182 3.99 2.18 1.81
N ILE A 183 4.80 2.05 0.79
CA ILE A 183 5.46 3.17 0.14
C ILE A 183 5.00 3.21 -1.31
N VAL A 184 4.53 4.38 -1.74
CA VAL A 184 4.11 4.63 -3.11
C VAL A 184 5.10 5.58 -3.76
N GLY A 185 5.52 5.25 -4.97
CA GLY A 185 6.46 6.07 -5.75
C GLY A 185 5.86 7.38 -6.28
N SER A 186 6.64 8.10 -7.06
CA SER A 186 6.23 9.32 -7.75
C SER A 186 5.10 9.07 -8.77
N GLY A 187 4.46 10.14 -9.22
CA GLY A 187 3.35 10.06 -10.19
C GLY A 187 1.96 9.95 -9.55
N VAL A 188 1.88 9.84 -8.23
CA VAL A 188 0.64 9.87 -7.45
C VAL A 188 0.54 11.21 -6.74
N HIS A 189 -0.65 11.76 -6.65
CA HIS A 189 -0.93 12.98 -5.90
C HIS A 189 -1.95 12.69 -4.81
N GLY A 190 -1.53 12.83 -3.55
CA GLY A 190 -2.46 12.87 -2.42
C GLY A 190 -3.32 14.13 -2.49
N ARG A 191 -4.59 14.04 -2.08
CA ARG A 191 -5.50 15.18 -1.98
C ARG A 191 -6.00 15.31 -0.56
N GLU A 192 -5.88 16.52 -0.01
CA GLU A 192 -6.56 16.83 1.25
C GLU A 192 -8.08 16.59 1.13
N PRO A 193 -8.74 16.12 2.18
CA PRO A 193 -8.25 15.83 3.54
C PRO A 193 -7.81 14.37 3.76
N TYR A 194 -7.53 13.61 2.74
CA TYR A 194 -7.40 12.15 2.79
C TYR A 194 -5.99 11.64 3.05
N PHE A 195 -5.02 12.50 3.29
CA PHE A 195 -3.64 12.11 3.63
C PHE A 195 -3.18 12.75 4.94
N THR A 196 -2.19 12.13 5.58
CA THR A 196 -1.51 12.72 6.74
C THR A 196 -0.61 13.85 6.27
N VAL A 197 -0.81 15.05 6.82
CA VAL A 197 0.02 16.21 6.51
C VAL A 197 1.43 16.00 7.07
N ASN A 198 2.45 16.19 6.26
CA ASN A 198 3.82 16.22 6.72
C ASN A 198 4.23 17.66 7.08
N PRO A 199 4.46 17.99 8.37
CA PRO A 199 4.80 19.35 8.78
C PRO A 199 6.19 19.80 8.30
N LEU A 200 7.06 18.87 7.90
CA LEU A 200 8.40 19.15 7.36
C LEU A 200 8.38 19.47 5.88
N MET A 201 7.29 19.17 5.19
CA MET A 201 7.10 19.47 3.77
C MET A 201 6.12 20.62 3.63
N LYS A 202 6.62 21.78 3.20
CA LYS A 202 5.71 22.86 2.80
C LYS A 202 5.05 22.42 1.50
N VAL A 203 3.75 22.14 1.56
CA VAL A 203 2.94 22.02 0.36
C VAL A 203 2.90 23.42 -0.27
N ALA A 204 3.51 23.56 -1.43
CA ALA A 204 3.47 24.81 -2.20
C ALA A 204 2.10 24.94 -2.87
#